data_9c505955f310b6ea04a263d0758aa40f
#
_entry.id   9c505955f310b6ea04a263d0758aa40f
#
_cell.length_a   1.000
_cell.length_b   1.000
_cell.length_c   1.000
_cell.angle_alpha   90.00
_cell.angle_beta   90.00
_cell.angle_gamma   90.00
#
_symmetry.space_group_name_H-M   'P 1'
#
loop_
_entity.id
_entity.type
_entity.pdbx_description
1 polymer ?
#
loop_
_entity_poly.entity_id
_entity_poly.type
_entity_poly.pdbx_seq_one_letter_code
_entity_poly.pdbx_strand_id
1 'polypeptide(L)'
;MLLLENKKIENNKMKKIYNNLSIENLTKTEWFNWFNEYEQQEIIKGLEKNLDVSWYAKQEYSWTQMKQLRIGLEDNLDVSFYANPELTCFQMLEIYIGLRKKLNVSIYTDPRFNSLKMKEIRMGLQKNLDVSVYAKPYFSNYEMKEIRLGLRDHLDVALYAKKDFNCLQMEQIRLGLKKNLNVLLYANPDFNPDQMKELRYGIKRGLDASIYAKKDFNCRQMEEIRLGLKNNLDVSLYANSEISWQEMREIKLKLQKESTQL
;
A
#
# COMPACT_ATOMS: atom_id res chain seq x y z
N MET A 1 -18.65 29.19 11.38
CA MET A 1 -17.91 30.33 10.82
C MET A 1 -17.26 31.19 11.90
N LEU A 2 -18.01 31.75 12.86
CA LEU A 2 -17.49 32.58 13.98
C LEU A 2 -16.40 31.90 14.85
N LEU A 3 -16.48 30.60 15.13
CA LEU A 3 -15.50 29.85 15.91
C LEU A 3 -14.15 29.67 15.18
N LEU A 4 -14.18 29.56 13.84
CA LEU A 4 -12.97 29.47 13.00
C LEU A 4 -12.28 30.84 12.83
N GLU A 5 -13.06 31.92 12.76
CA GLU A 5 -12.53 33.28 12.71
C GLU A 5 -11.90 33.69 14.04
N ASN A 6 -12.53 33.37 15.18
CA ASN A 6 -11.96 33.63 16.49
C ASN A 6 -10.64 32.86 16.71
N LYS A 7 -10.57 31.58 16.30
CA LYS A 7 -9.29 30.81 16.36
C LYS A 7 -8.21 31.41 15.46
N LYS A 8 -8.55 31.94 14.30
CA LYS A 8 -7.60 32.59 13.38
C LYS A 8 -7.08 33.93 13.93
N ILE A 9 -7.94 34.68 14.64
CA ILE A 9 -7.60 35.95 15.32
C ILE A 9 -6.70 35.68 16.52
N GLU A 10 -6.97 34.64 17.33
CA GLU A 10 -6.11 34.24 18.43
C GLU A 10 -4.74 33.76 17.95
N ASN A 11 -4.68 32.92 16.92
CA ASN A 11 -3.41 32.47 16.36
C ASN A 11 -2.55 33.65 15.80
N ASN A 12 -3.16 34.66 15.20
CA ASN A 12 -2.43 35.85 14.72
C ASN A 12 -1.99 36.78 15.86
N LYS A 13 -2.79 36.90 16.93
CA LYS A 13 -2.37 37.61 18.16
C LYS A 13 -1.19 36.89 18.81
N MET A 14 -1.23 35.56 18.84
CA MET A 14 -0.19 34.75 19.45
C MET A 14 1.12 34.84 18.67
N LYS A 15 1.10 34.86 17.34
CA LYS A 15 2.31 35.09 16.52
C LYS A 15 3.04 36.37 16.89
N LYS A 16 2.32 37.46 17.27
CA LYS A 16 2.92 38.71 17.76
C LYS A 16 3.50 38.60 19.18
N ILE A 17 2.91 37.74 20.01
CA ILE A 17 3.36 37.54 21.41
C ILE A 17 4.66 36.72 21.44
N TYR A 18 4.78 35.68 20.62
CA TYR A 18 5.97 34.82 20.58
C TYR A 18 7.24 35.56 20.14
N ASN A 19 7.14 36.49 19.21
CA ASN A 19 8.29 37.21 18.68
C ASN A 19 8.89 38.23 19.62
N ASN A 20 8.23 38.54 20.76
CA ASN A 20 8.62 39.61 21.67
C ASN A 20 8.86 39.16 23.13
N LEU A 21 8.61 37.88 23.45
CA LEU A 21 8.84 37.37 24.84
C LEU A 21 10.10 36.50 24.85
N SER A 22 10.90 36.65 25.93
CA SER A 22 11.92 35.64 26.23
C SER A 22 11.25 34.29 26.53
N ILE A 23 11.95 33.17 26.32
CA ILE A 23 11.43 31.84 26.63
C ILE A 23 10.99 31.76 28.11
N GLU A 24 11.75 32.39 29.02
CA GLU A 24 11.41 32.47 30.43
C GLU A 24 10.06 33.17 30.71
N ASN A 25 9.76 34.24 29.99
CA ASN A 25 8.50 34.95 30.12
C ASN A 25 7.34 34.21 29.47
N LEU A 26 7.60 33.52 28.34
CA LEU A 26 6.61 32.72 27.67
C LEU A 26 6.14 31.52 28.49
N THR A 27 7.07 30.84 29.19
CA THR A 27 6.75 29.67 30.07
C THR A 27 5.88 30.04 31.27
N LYS A 28 5.79 31.34 31.64
CA LYS A 28 4.92 31.84 32.68
C LYS A 28 3.51 32.21 32.22
N THR A 29 3.24 32.14 30.92
CA THR A 29 1.93 32.52 30.36
C THR A 29 0.89 31.41 30.54
N GLU A 30 -0.38 31.83 30.70
CA GLU A 30 -1.52 30.90 30.75
C GLU A 30 -1.59 30.05 29.48
N TRP A 31 -1.33 30.65 28.34
CA TRP A 31 -1.31 29.94 27.03
C TRP A 31 -0.31 28.77 27.03
N PHE A 32 0.91 28.95 27.55
CA PHE A 32 1.90 27.86 27.60
C PHE A 32 1.45 26.72 28.51
N ASN A 33 0.71 27.02 29.58
CA ASN A 33 0.14 26.05 30.50
C ASN A 33 -1.02 25.23 29.90
N TRP A 34 -1.55 25.58 28.73
CA TRP A 34 -2.51 24.74 28.02
C TRP A 34 -1.89 23.48 27.42
N PHE A 35 -0.58 23.42 27.32
CA PHE A 35 0.16 22.30 26.75
C PHE A 35 0.69 21.40 27.87
N ASN A 36 0.70 20.09 27.64
CA ASN A 36 1.34 19.15 28.54
C ASN A 36 2.88 19.25 28.45
N GLU A 37 3.59 18.62 29.38
CA GLU A 37 5.06 18.72 29.49
C GLU A 37 5.79 18.33 28.18
N TYR A 38 5.32 17.32 27.47
CA TYR A 38 5.94 16.89 26.20
C TYR A 38 5.71 17.91 25.07
N GLU A 39 4.52 18.48 25.00
CA GLU A 39 4.17 19.53 24.04
C GLU A 39 4.95 20.82 24.32
N GLN A 40 5.04 21.20 25.59
CA GLN A 40 5.84 22.33 26.05
C GLN A 40 7.30 22.19 25.66
N GLN A 41 7.88 20.98 25.83
CA GLN A 41 9.26 20.70 25.43
C GLN A 41 9.46 20.86 23.92
N GLU A 42 8.53 20.43 23.08
CA GLU A 42 8.66 20.59 21.63
C GLU A 42 8.54 22.08 21.22
N ILE A 43 7.72 22.87 21.92
CA ILE A 43 7.62 24.32 21.71
C ILE A 43 8.95 25.02 22.11
N ILE A 44 9.50 24.71 23.30
CA ILE A 44 10.77 25.27 23.77
C ILE A 44 11.91 24.97 22.79
N LYS A 45 12.06 23.68 22.37
CA LYS A 45 13.09 23.29 21.41
C LYS A 45 13.00 24.04 20.08
N GLY A 46 11.79 24.38 19.64
CA GLY A 46 11.60 25.18 18.43
C GLY A 46 12.02 26.64 18.61
N LEU A 47 11.64 27.23 19.74
CA LEU A 47 12.01 28.63 20.08
C LEU A 47 13.52 28.79 20.27
N GLU A 48 14.20 27.84 20.92
CA GLU A 48 15.67 27.81 21.08
C GLU A 48 16.40 27.82 19.72
N LYS A 49 15.76 27.26 18.69
CA LYS A 49 16.28 27.23 17.30
C LYS A 49 15.73 28.33 16.41
N ASN A 50 15.03 29.32 16.96
CA ASN A 50 14.39 30.40 16.25
C ASN A 50 13.41 29.94 15.14
N LEU A 51 12.70 28.82 15.36
CA LEU A 51 11.71 28.30 14.42
C LEU A 51 10.36 29.02 14.62
N ASP A 52 9.57 29.09 13.53
CA ASP A 52 8.17 29.56 13.61
C ASP A 52 7.29 28.48 14.26
N VAL A 53 7.20 28.50 15.60
CA VAL A 53 6.40 27.53 16.37
C VAL A 53 4.89 27.65 16.13
N SER A 54 4.41 28.74 15.51
CA SER A 54 3.00 28.94 15.21
C SER A 54 2.41 27.87 14.29
N TRP A 55 3.25 27.15 13.58
CA TRP A 55 2.83 26.02 12.77
C TRP A 55 2.27 24.86 13.59
N TYR A 56 2.81 24.63 14.79
CA TYR A 56 2.49 23.44 15.57
C TYR A 56 2.11 23.70 17.04
N ALA A 57 2.39 24.84 17.61
CA ALA A 57 2.00 25.19 18.98
C ALA A 57 0.48 25.45 19.08
N LYS A 58 -0.30 24.40 18.88
CA LYS A 58 -1.76 24.38 18.84
C LYS A 58 -2.26 23.13 19.55
N GLN A 59 -3.33 23.27 20.35
CA GLN A 59 -3.92 22.17 21.14
C GLN A 59 -4.45 20.99 20.30
N GLU A 60 -4.66 21.20 19.00
CA GLU A 60 -5.14 20.17 18.08
C GLU A 60 -4.06 19.17 17.66
N TYR A 61 -2.78 19.45 17.94
CA TYR A 61 -1.66 18.55 17.66
C TYR A 61 -1.22 17.83 18.93
N SER A 62 -0.97 16.54 18.81
CA SER A 62 -0.24 15.79 19.84
C SER A 62 1.25 16.16 19.81
N TRP A 63 1.96 15.91 20.92
CA TRP A 63 3.40 16.15 20.98
C TRP A 63 4.20 15.45 19.88
N THR A 64 3.77 14.27 19.42
CA THR A 64 4.42 13.53 18.32
C THR A 64 4.23 14.22 16.97
N GLN A 65 3.06 14.82 16.73
CA GLN A 65 2.80 15.64 15.54
C GLN A 65 3.59 16.95 15.59
N MET A 66 3.58 17.63 16.76
CA MET A 66 4.40 18.83 16.97
C MET A 66 5.87 18.56 16.70
N LYS A 67 6.40 17.42 17.18
CA LYS A 67 7.78 16.98 16.92
C LYS A 67 8.05 16.82 15.41
N GLN A 68 7.14 16.21 14.67
CA GLN A 68 7.31 16.03 13.20
C GLN A 68 7.35 17.38 12.47
N LEU A 69 6.48 18.32 12.86
CA LEU A 69 6.46 19.68 12.29
C LEU A 69 7.73 20.45 12.66
N ARG A 70 8.17 20.39 13.93
CA ARG A 70 9.42 21.02 14.35
C ARG A 70 10.63 20.50 13.56
N ILE A 71 10.76 19.17 13.42
CA ILE A 71 11.87 18.57 12.65
C ILE A 71 11.84 19.04 11.18
N GLY A 72 10.64 19.14 10.59
CA GLY A 72 10.51 19.66 9.22
C GLY A 72 10.97 21.10 9.09
N LEU A 73 10.61 21.96 10.04
CA LEU A 73 11.07 23.35 10.10
C LEU A 73 12.60 23.44 10.31
N GLU A 74 13.19 22.57 11.15
CA GLU A 74 14.65 22.47 11.33
C GLU A 74 15.38 22.12 10.02
N ASP A 75 14.78 21.25 9.21
CA ASP A 75 15.31 20.86 7.91
C ASP A 75 14.93 21.87 6.78
N ASN A 76 14.36 23.03 7.12
CA ASN A 76 13.88 24.06 6.19
C ASN A 76 12.90 23.51 5.12
N LEU A 77 12.05 22.56 5.50
CA LEU A 77 11.02 22.01 4.62
C LEU A 77 9.72 22.80 4.72
N ASP A 78 8.95 22.80 3.64
CA ASP A 78 7.61 23.37 3.65
C ASP A 78 6.63 22.47 4.40
N VAL A 79 6.44 22.77 5.69
CA VAL A 79 5.55 21.98 6.57
C VAL A 79 4.07 22.16 6.22
N SER A 80 3.70 23.14 5.38
CA SER A 80 2.30 23.37 4.97
C SER A 80 1.67 22.14 4.31
N PHE A 81 2.48 21.28 3.68
CA PHE A 81 2.01 20.02 3.09
C PHE A 81 1.48 19.02 4.10
N TYR A 82 1.86 19.10 5.36
CA TYR A 82 1.46 18.14 6.38
C TYR A 82 1.12 18.73 7.74
N ALA A 83 1.06 20.05 7.85
CA ALA A 83 0.55 20.75 9.04
C ALA A 83 -0.99 20.61 9.12
N ASN A 84 -1.46 19.38 9.22
CA ASN A 84 -2.87 18.98 9.32
C ASN A 84 -3.05 18.03 10.52
N PRO A 85 -3.82 18.39 11.57
CA PRO A 85 -4.04 17.56 12.75
C PRO A 85 -4.75 16.23 12.46
N GLU A 86 -5.43 16.09 11.31
CA GLU A 86 -6.04 14.82 10.89
C GLU A 86 -4.99 13.77 10.49
N LEU A 87 -3.76 14.19 10.17
CA LEU A 87 -2.68 13.28 9.82
C LEU A 87 -2.05 12.71 11.09
N THR A 88 -1.90 11.41 11.16
CA THR A 88 -1.10 10.77 12.21
C THR A 88 0.39 11.15 12.08
N CYS A 89 1.15 11.05 13.14
CA CYS A 89 2.61 11.31 13.10
C CYS A 89 3.34 10.42 12.09
N PHE A 90 2.86 9.20 11.82
CA PHE A 90 3.42 8.30 10.80
C PHE A 90 3.10 8.76 9.38
N GLN A 91 1.92 9.33 9.13
CA GLN A 91 1.59 9.94 7.85
C GLN A 91 2.44 11.19 7.61
N MET A 92 2.56 12.07 8.61
CA MET A 92 3.45 13.23 8.58
C MET A 92 4.90 12.82 8.28
N LEU A 93 5.38 11.72 8.88
CA LEU A 93 6.73 11.19 8.64
C LEU A 93 6.93 10.78 7.18
N GLU A 94 5.95 10.11 6.55
CA GLU A 94 6.06 9.72 5.14
C GLU A 94 6.10 10.94 4.20
N ILE A 95 5.34 12.01 4.52
CA ILE A 95 5.36 13.27 3.77
C ILE A 95 6.71 13.99 3.97
N TYR A 96 7.19 14.09 5.23
CA TYR A 96 8.50 14.64 5.56
C TYR A 96 9.63 13.94 4.77
N ILE A 97 9.65 12.59 4.75
CA ILE A 97 10.65 11.83 3.98
C ILE A 97 10.55 12.15 2.48
N GLY A 98 9.34 12.33 1.96
CA GLY A 98 9.12 12.73 0.58
C GLY A 98 9.68 14.11 0.25
N LEU A 99 9.40 15.11 1.09
CA LEU A 99 9.92 16.46 0.96
C LEU A 99 11.45 16.50 1.00
N ARG A 100 12.09 15.79 1.95
CA ARG A 100 13.55 15.67 2.00
C ARG A 100 14.16 15.11 0.72
N LYS A 101 13.41 14.26 0.01
CA LYS A 101 13.83 13.68 -1.28
C LYS A 101 13.34 14.49 -2.48
N LYS A 102 12.78 15.67 -2.26
CA LYS A 102 12.24 16.58 -3.29
C LYS A 102 11.20 15.93 -4.19
N LEU A 103 10.39 15.01 -3.63
CA LEU A 103 9.30 14.34 -4.34
C LEU A 103 8.05 15.22 -4.36
N ASN A 104 7.18 15.02 -5.35
CA ASN A 104 5.85 15.63 -5.35
C ASN A 104 4.94 14.94 -4.32
N VAL A 105 4.93 15.47 -3.09
CA VAL A 105 4.16 14.90 -1.98
C VAL A 105 2.66 15.15 -2.09
N SER A 106 2.22 16.16 -2.86
CA SER A 106 0.81 16.53 -2.99
C SER A 106 -0.08 15.36 -3.47
N ILE A 107 0.51 14.37 -4.11
CA ILE A 107 -0.19 13.17 -4.61
C ILE A 107 -0.73 12.31 -3.47
N TYR A 108 -0.11 12.37 -2.27
CA TYR A 108 -0.45 11.46 -1.17
C TYR A 108 -0.63 12.14 0.20
N THR A 109 -0.80 13.48 0.24
CA THR A 109 -1.10 14.21 1.49
C THR A 109 -2.54 14.04 1.97
N ASP A 110 -3.40 13.34 1.23
CA ASP A 110 -4.79 13.04 1.61
C ASP A 110 -4.81 12.10 2.84
N PRO A 111 -5.49 12.48 3.96
CA PRO A 111 -5.58 11.65 5.17
C PRO A 111 -6.18 10.25 4.95
N ARG A 112 -6.93 10.04 3.87
CA ARG A 112 -7.47 8.72 3.48
C ARG A 112 -6.38 7.70 3.13
N PHE A 113 -5.19 8.15 2.78
CA PHE A 113 -4.03 7.27 2.67
C PHE A 113 -3.41 7.07 4.05
N ASN A 114 -3.47 5.87 4.62
CA ASN A 114 -2.69 5.57 5.82
C ASN A 114 -1.18 5.62 5.50
N SER A 115 -0.34 5.63 6.52
CA SER A 115 1.12 5.74 6.36
C SER A 115 1.73 4.66 5.45
N LEU A 116 1.19 3.42 5.48
CA LEU A 116 1.67 2.34 4.62
C LEU A 116 1.33 2.58 3.14
N LYS A 117 0.15 3.10 2.83
CA LYS A 117 -0.21 3.52 1.47
C LYS A 117 0.66 4.67 0.99
N MET A 118 0.85 5.71 1.84
CA MET A 118 1.74 6.83 1.55
C MET A 118 3.16 6.35 1.26
N LYS A 119 3.66 5.37 2.03
CA LYS A 119 4.96 4.73 1.81
C LYS A 119 5.06 4.09 0.42
N GLU A 120 4.05 3.31 0.00
CA GLU A 120 4.06 2.67 -1.33
C GLU A 120 4.05 3.72 -2.46
N ILE A 121 3.28 4.82 -2.32
CA ILE A 121 3.26 5.91 -3.30
C ILE A 121 4.63 6.61 -3.33
N ARG A 122 5.19 6.98 -2.16
CA ARG A 122 6.51 7.60 -2.07
C ARG A 122 7.61 6.73 -2.69
N MET A 123 7.58 5.40 -2.45
CA MET A 123 8.55 4.46 -3.05
C MET A 123 8.43 4.41 -4.58
N GLY A 124 7.24 4.54 -5.12
CA GLY A 124 7.02 4.66 -6.57
C GLY A 124 7.59 5.95 -7.14
N LEU A 125 7.28 7.08 -6.52
CA LEU A 125 7.82 8.40 -6.90
C LEU A 125 9.36 8.42 -6.89
N GLN A 126 10.00 7.77 -5.90
CA GLN A 126 11.47 7.64 -5.83
C GLN A 126 12.08 6.87 -7.01
N LYS A 127 11.30 6.10 -7.71
CA LYS A 127 11.70 5.32 -8.88
C LYS A 127 11.14 5.90 -10.18
N ASN A 128 10.57 7.11 -10.13
CA ASN A 128 9.92 7.79 -11.25
C ASN A 128 8.82 6.93 -11.92
N LEU A 129 8.10 6.10 -11.12
CA LEU A 129 7.00 5.31 -11.62
C LEU A 129 5.73 6.17 -11.72
N ASP A 130 4.85 5.83 -12.66
CA ASP A 130 3.52 6.44 -12.72
C ASP A 130 2.64 5.95 -11.56
N VAL A 131 2.69 6.70 -10.45
CA VAL A 131 1.92 6.37 -9.26
C VAL A 131 0.41 6.63 -9.42
N SER A 132 -0.01 7.39 -10.44
CA SER A 132 -1.43 7.70 -10.68
C SER A 132 -2.26 6.43 -10.91
N VAL A 133 -1.63 5.37 -11.38
CA VAL A 133 -2.26 4.06 -11.58
C VAL A 133 -2.79 3.48 -10.27
N TYR A 134 -2.07 3.67 -9.14
CA TYR A 134 -2.40 3.03 -7.86
C TYR A 134 -2.55 3.98 -6.67
N ALA A 135 -2.20 5.26 -6.78
CA ALA A 135 -2.43 6.27 -5.74
C ALA A 135 -3.93 6.57 -5.59
N LYS A 136 -4.70 5.56 -5.20
CA LYS A 136 -6.15 5.58 -5.07
C LYS A 136 -6.54 5.03 -3.70
N PRO A 137 -7.32 5.75 -2.88
CA PRO A 137 -7.63 5.34 -1.51
C PRO A 137 -8.28 3.97 -1.36
N TYR A 138 -8.95 3.46 -2.39
CA TYR A 138 -9.61 2.16 -2.35
C TYR A 138 -8.63 0.96 -2.46
N PHE A 139 -7.43 1.14 -2.99
CA PHE A 139 -6.43 0.08 -2.94
C PHE A 139 -5.84 -0.05 -1.53
N SER A 140 -5.65 -1.26 -1.06
CA SER A 140 -4.85 -1.55 0.12
C SER A 140 -3.36 -1.28 -0.15
N ASN A 141 -2.56 -1.13 0.90
CA ASN A 141 -1.10 -1.01 0.73
C ASN A 141 -0.47 -2.25 0.07
N TYR A 142 -1.05 -3.44 0.24
CA TYR A 142 -0.60 -4.68 -0.40
C TYR A 142 -0.88 -4.68 -1.90
N GLU A 143 -2.07 -4.23 -2.32
CA GLU A 143 -2.43 -4.06 -3.73
C GLU A 143 -1.55 -2.99 -4.40
N MET A 144 -1.38 -1.84 -3.74
CA MET A 144 -0.46 -0.79 -4.20
C MET A 144 0.96 -1.32 -4.40
N LYS A 145 1.44 -2.17 -3.48
CA LYS A 145 2.75 -2.82 -3.59
C LYS A 145 2.84 -3.70 -4.84
N GLU A 146 1.85 -4.56 -5.09
CA GLU A 146 1.86 -5.43 -6.26
C GLU A 146 1.85 -4.64 -7.58
N ILE A 147 1.04 -3.56 -7.65
CA ILE A 147 1.01 -2.68 -8.82
C ILE A 147 2.36 -1.95 -8.99
N ARG A 148 2.93 -1.38 -7.91
CA ARG A 148 4.24 -0.72 -7.93
C ARG A 148 5.35 -1.67 -8.39
N LEU A 149 5.35 -2.93 -7.92
CA LEU A 149 6.32 -3.93 -8.36
C LEU A 149 6.18 -4.25 -9.85
N GLY A 150 4.95 -4.32 -10.36
CA GLY A 150 4.68 -4.49 -11.78
C GLY A 150 5.21 -3.32 -12.63
N LEU A 151 4.90 -2.09 -12.23
CA LEU A 151 5.41 -0.89 -12.90
C LEU A 151 6.95 -0.84 -12.89
N ARG A 152 7.59 -1.19 -11.77
CA ARG A 152 9.06 -1.27 -11.67
C ARG A 152 9.65 -2.29 -12.64
N ASP A 153 8.98 -3.42 -12.82
CA ASP A 153 9.40 -4.51 -13.71
C ASP A 153 8.89 -4.29 -15.16
N HIS A 154 8.34 -3.11 -15.47
CA HIS A 154 7.78 -2.70 -16.79
C HIS A 154 6.70 -3.63 -17.33
N LEU A 155 5.87 -4.20 -16.44
CA LEU A 155 4.79 -5.10 -16.80
C LEU A 155 3.50 -4.32 -17.12
N ASP A 156 2.62 -4.92 -17.93
CA ASP A 156 1.28 -4.37 -18.17
C ASP A 156 0.39 -4.53 -16.93
N VAL A 157 0.46 -3.53 -16.06
CA VAL A 157 -0.32 -3.50 -14.82
C VAL A 157 -1.81 -3.26 -15.05
N ALA A 158 -2.22 -2.75 -16.24
CA ALA A 158 -3.63 -2.50 -16.55
C ALA A 158 -4.47 -3.79 -16.52
N LEU A 159 -3.83 -4.92 -16.69
CA LEU A 159 -4.49 -6.22 -16.61
C LEU A 159 -5.03 -6.54 -15.21
N TYR A 160 -4.37 -6.03 -14.14
CA TYR A 160 -4.71 -6.39 -12.77
C TYR A 160 -4.84 -5.21 -11.79
N ALA A 161 -4.42 -3.99 -12.15
CA ALA A 161 -4.60 -2.80 -11.31
C ALA A 161 -6.08 -2.36 -11.27
N LYS A 162 -6.95 -3.26 -10.84
CA LYS A 162 -8.42 -3.13 -10.81
C LYS A 162 -8.93 -3.46 -9.42
N LYS A 163 -10.05 -2.82 -9.02
CA LYS A 163 -10.65 -2.99 -7.70
C LYS A 163 -11.13 -4.43 -7.43
N ASP A 164 -11.42 -5.19 -8.48
CA ASP A 164 -12.00 -6.52 -8.37
C ASP A 164 -10.97 -7.61 -8.01
N PHE A 165 -9.67 -7.29 -8.13
CA PHE A 165 -8.61 -8.20 -7.72
C PHE A 165 -8.09 -7.85 -6.32
N ASN A 166 -7.91 -8.86 -5.47
CA ASN A 166 -7.16 -8.71 -4.23
C ASN A 166 -5.63 -8.82 -4.46
N CYS A 167 -4.84 -8.47 -3.44
CA CYS A 167 -3.38 -8.44 -3.56
C CYS A 167 -2.76 -9.79 -3.96
N LEU A 168 -3.32 -10.93 -3.51
CA LEU A 168 -2.80 -12.26 -3.83
C LEU A 168 -3.10 -12.64 -5.29
N GLN A 169 -4.27 -12.27 -5.81
CA GLN A 169 -4.61 -12.44 -7.21
C GLN A 169 -3.70 -11.57 -8.11
N MET A 170 -3.51 -10.29 -7.72
CA MET A 170 -2.58 -9.38 -8.40
C MET A 170 -1.16 -9.94 -8.44
N GLU A 171 -0.70 -10.56 -7.34
CA GLU A 171 0.61 -11.22 -7.28
C GLU A 171 0.71 -12.36 -8.30
N GLN A 172 -0.31 -13.25 -8.39
CA GLN A 172 -0.28 -14.35 -9.35
C GLN A 172 -0.20 -13.86 -10.80
N ILE A 173 -0.95 -12.80 -11.14
CA ILE A 173 -0.92 -12.21 -12.49
C ILE A 173 0.45 -11.57 -12.74
N ARG A 174 0.96 -10.76 -11.82
CA ARG A 174 2.29 -10.12 -11.92
C ARG A 174 3.41 -11.16 -12.11
N LEU A 175 3.38 -12.25 -11.32
CA LEU A 175 4.37 -13.33 -11.44
C LEU A 175 4.31 -14.04 -12.80
N GLY A 176 3.12 -14.18 -13.38
CA GLY A 176 2.95 -14.70 -14.73
C GLY A 176 3.52 -13.76 -15.79
N LEU A 177 3.14 -12.48 -15.75
CA LEU A 177 3.66 -11.45 -16.65
C LEU A 177 5.19 -11.36 -16.60
N LYS A 178 5.78 -11.43 -15.41
CA LYS A 178 7.25 -11.42 -15.22
C LYS A 178 7.94 -12.61 -15.90
N LYS A 179 7.23 -13.67 -16.20
CA LYS A 179 7.73 -14.86 -16.90
C LYS A 179 7.24 -14.91 -18.36
N ASN A 180 6.66 -13.82 -18.88
CA ASN A 180 6.07 -13.73 -20.22
C ASN A 180 5.01 -14.81 -20.49
N LEU A 181 4.26 -15.24 -19.46
CA LEU A 181 3.20 -16.21 -19.60
C LEU A 181 1.92 -15.54 -20.11
N ASN A 182 1.10 -16.29 -20.85
CA ASN A 182 -0.25 -15.85 -21.18
C ASN A 182 -1.14 -15.86 -19.93
N VAL A 183 -1.27 -14.68 -19.30
CA VAL A 183 -2.06 -14.50 -18.07
C VAL A 183 -3.56 -14.38 -18.31
N LEU A 184 -3.98 -14.12 -19.57
CA LEU A 184 -5.39 -13.86 -19.89
C LEU A 184 -6.31 -15.03 -19.53
N LEU A 185 -5.77 -16.24 -19.51
CA LEU A 185 -6.51 -17.45 -19.15
C LEU A 185 -6.96 -17.44 -17.68
N TYR A 186 -6.23 -16.75 -16.79
CA TYR A 186 -6.50 -16.74 -15.35
C TYR A 186 -6.58 -15.34 -14.73
N ALA A 187 -6.34 -14.26 -15.49
CA ALA A 187 -6.54 -12.89 -15.02
C ALA A 187 -8.04 -12.57 -14.95
N ASN A 188 -8.77 -13.34 -14.16
CA ASN A 188 -10.20 -13.25 -13.92
C ASN A 188 -10.45 -13.28 -12.40
N PRO A 189 -11.13 -12.28 -11.80
CA PRO A 189 -11.39 -12.21 -10.37
C PRO A 189 -12.23 -13.39 -9.81
N ASP A 190 -12.92 -14.14 -10.67
CA ASP A 190 -13.66 -15.34 -10.28
C ASP A 190 -12.75 -16.50 -9.81
N PHE A 191 -11.48 -16.51 -10.22
CA PHE A 191 -10.51 -17.47 -9.71
C PHE A 191 -9.92 -16.98 -8.39
N ASN A 192 -9.89 -17.83 -7.38
CA ASN A 192 -9.14 -17.55 -6.17
C ASN A 192 -7.61 -17.61 -6.42
N PRO A 193 -6.77 -17.06 -5.53
CA PRO A 193 -5.32 -17.01 -5.73
C PRO A 193 -4.66 -18.38 -5.92
N ASP A 194 -5.18 -19.45 -5.26
CA ASP A 194 -4.62 -20.80 -5.39
C ASP A 194 -4.99 -21.43 -6.75
N GLN A 195 -6.21 -21.20 -7.24
CA GLN A 195 -6.59 -21.59 -8.62
C GLN A 195 -5.70 -20.88 -9.64
N MET A 196 -5.52 -19.57 -9.52
CA MET A 196 -4.61 -18.81 -10.40
C MET A 196 -3.19 -19.36 -10.37
N LYS A 197 -2.71 -19.76 -9.21
CA LYS A 197 -1.38 -20.36 -9.01
C LYS A 197 -1.24 -21.68 -9.77
N GLU A 198 -2.25 -22.57 -9.70
CA GLU A 198 -2.24 -23.82 -10.44
C GLU A 198 -2.27 -23.61 -11.96
N LEU A 199 -3.09 -22.66 -12.44
CA LEU A 199 -3.13 -22.28 -13.85
C LEU A 199 -1.77 -21.72 -14.30
N ARG A 200 -1.17 -20.78 -13.55
CA ARG A 200 0.16 -20.25 -13.81
C ARG A 200 1.24 -21.32 -13.87
N TYR A 201 1.18 -22.33 -13.00
CA TYR A 201 2.14 -23.44 -13.00
C TYR A 201 1.99 -24.35 -14.22
N GLY A 202 0.77 -24.61 -14.69
CA GLY A 202 0.52 -25.37 -15.89
C GLY A 202 1.04 -24.64 -17.13
N ILE A 203 0.65 -23.37 -17.32
CA ILE A 203 1.08 -22.51 -18.43
C ILE A 203 2.62 -22.41 -18.45
N LYS A 204 3.27 -22.21 -17.30
CA LYS A 204 4.73 -22.15 -17.20
C LYS A 204 5.43 -23.41 -17.70
N ARG A 205 4.76 -24.56 -17.67
CA ARG A 205 5.28 -25.85 -18.17
C ARG A 205 4.82 -26.19 -19.58
N GLY A 206 4.12 -25.28 -20.26
CA GLY A 206 3.58 -25.50 -21.60
C GLY A 206 2.41 -26.49 -21.64
N LEU A 207 1.75 -26.73 -20.49
CA LEU A 207 0.58 -27.60 -20.42
C LEU A 207 -0.66 -26.87 -20.91
N ASP A 208 -1.60 -27.58 -21.50
CA ASP A 208 -2.91 -27.02 -21.85
C ASP A 208 -3.76 -26.77 -20.59
N ALA A 209 -3.57 -25.60 -20.00
CA ALA A 209 -4.28 -25.18 -18.81
C ALA A 209 -5.77 -24.85 -19.10
N SER A 210 -6.20 -24.74 -20.35
CA SER A 210 -7.59 -24.46 -20.70
C SER A 210 -8.54 -25.58 -20.27
N ILE A 211 -8.03 -26.79 -20.18
CA ILE A 211 -8.79 -27.99 -19.75
C ILE A 211 -9.37 -27.80 -18.34
N TYR A 212 -8.61 -27.16 -17.43
CA TYR A 212 -8.99 -26.97 -16.05
C TYR A 212 -9.15 -25.50 -15.62
N ALA A 213 -9.04 -24.54 -16.56
CA ALA A 213 -9.32 -23.12 -16.30
C ALA A 213 -10.84 -22.87 -16.15
N LYS A 214 -11.46 -23.54 -15.21
CA LYS A 214 -12.90 -23.45 -14.91
C LYS A 214 -13.06 -23.16 -13.42
N LYS A 215 -13.90 -22.18 -13.06
CA LYS A 215 -14.11 -21.76 -11.67
C LYS A 215 -14.67 -22.87 -10.77
N ASP A 216 -15.35 -23.84 -11.36
CA ASP A 216 -15.99 -24.95 -10.63
C ASP A 216 -14.97 -25.98 -10.10
N PHE A 217 -13.76 -26.02 -10.64
CA PHE A 217 -12.68 -26.81 -10.07
C PHE A 217 -12.06 -26.09 -8.88
N ASN A 218 -11.94 -26.75 -7.75
CA ASN A 218 -11.11 -26.25 -6.65
C ASN A 218 -9.61 -26.40 -6.96
N CYS A 219 -8.76 -25.74 -6.19
CA CYS A 219 -7.31 -25.73 -6.46
C CYS A 219 -6.67 -27.12 -6.41
N ARG A 220 -7.17 -28.06 -5.57
CA ARG A 220 -6.67 -29.45 -5.49
C ARG A 220 -7.07 -30.26 -6.71
N GLN A 221 -8.29 -30.09 -7.21
CA GLN A 221 -8.73 -30.72 -8.47
C GLN A 221 -7.87 -30.21 -9.64
N MET A 222 -7.64 -28.89 -9.72
CA MET A 222 -6.75 -28.30 -10.72
C MET A 222 -5.32 -28.85 -10.62
N GLU A 223 -4.81 -29.05 -9.41
CA GLU A 223 -3.49 -29.66 -9.19
C GLU A 223 -3.43 -31.11 -9.73
N GLU A 224 -4.44 -31.94 -9.43
CA GLU A 224 -4.47 -33.33 -9.91
C GLU A 224 -4.54 -33.41 -11.45
N ILE A 225 -5.34 -32.53 -12.08
CA ILE A 225 -5.41 -32.44 -13.54
C ILE A 225 -4.07 -31.98 -14.13
N ARG A 226 -3.48 -30.90 -13.57
CA ARG A 226 -2.17 -30.40 -13.99
C ARG A 226 -1.06 -31.46 -13.88
N LEU A 227 -1.07 -32.25 -12.80
CA LEU A 227 -0.10 -33.32 -12.60
C LEU A 227 -0.31 -34.48 -13.59
N GLY A 228 -1.55 -34.79 -13.96
CA GLY A 228 -1.86 -35.75 -15.01
C GLY A 228 -1.34 -35.30 -16.37
N LEU A 229 -1.63 -34.05 -16.76
CA LEU A 229 -1.11 -33.44 -18.01
C LEU A 229 0.42 -33.46 -18.04
N LYS A 230 1.08 -33.14 -16.90
CA LYS A 230 2.54 -33.19 -16.79
C LYS A 230 3.11 -34.58 -17.10
N ASN A 231 2.36 -35.63 -16.77
CA ASN A 231 2.76 -37.02 -16.99
C ASN A 231 2.20 -37.61 -18.29
N ASN A 232 1.69 -36.76 -19.20
CA ASN A 232 1.08 -37.13 -20.47
C ASN A 232 -0.08 -38.13 -20.34
N LEU A 233 -0.85 -38.08 -19.23
CA LEU A 233 -2.02 -38.93 -19.02
C LEU A 233 -3.25 -38.31 -19.70
N ASP A 234 -4.18 -39.14 -20.11
CA ASP A 234 -5.50 -38.71 -20.56
C ASP A 234 -6.34 -38.21 -19.36
N VAL A 235 -6.31 -36.92 -19.13
CA VAL A 235 -7.04 -36.28 -18.03
C VAL A 235 -8.55 -36.18 -18.29
N SER A 236 -9.01 -36.39 -19.53
CA SER A 236 -10.44 -36.34 -19.85
C SER A 236 -11.25 -37.38 -19.06
N LEU A 237 -10.61 -38.43 -18.64
CA LEU A 237 -11.22 -39.52 -17.84
C LEU A 237 -11.62 -39.08 -16.42
N TYR A 238 -11.06 -37.97 -15.91
CA TYR A 238 -11.34 -37.52 -14.55
C TYR A 238 -11.43 -35.99 -14.39
N ALA A 239 -11.17 -35.18 -15.42
CA ALA A 239 -11.30 -33.73 -15.35
C ALA A 239 -12.78 -33.27 -15.32
N ASN A 240 -13.49 -33.68 -14.29
CA ASN A 240 -14.87 -33.35 -14.01
C ASN A 240 -15.01 -32.78 -12.58
N SER A 241 -15.60 -31.60 -12.44
CA SER A 241 -15.74 -30.91 -11.13
C SER A 241 -16.57 -31.66 -10.10
N GLU A 242 -17.42 -32.57 -10.54
CA GLU A 242 -18.21 -33.43 -9.67
C GLU A 242 -17.38 -34.57 -8.99
N ILE A 243 -16.21 -34.87 -9.53
CA ILE A 243 -15.29 -35.87 -8.99
C ILE A 243 -14.42 -35.21 -7.91
N SER A 244 -14.34 -35.82 -6.73
CA SER A 244 -13.48 -35.30 -5.65
C SER A 244 -11.98 -35.33 -6.07
N TRP A 245 -11.17 -34.44 -5.50
CA TRP A 245 -9.74 -34.46 -5.79
C TRP A 245 -9.04 -35.77 -5.37
N GLN A 246 -9.58 -36.46 -4.35
CA GLN A 246 -9.12 -37.77 -3.91
C GLN A 246 -9.35 -38.84 -4.99
N GLU A 247 -10.56 -38.89 -5.52
CA GLU A 247 -10.92 -39.80 -6.61
C GLU A 247 -10.12 -39.48 -7.89
N MET A 248 -9.97 -38.20 -8.24
CA MET A 248 -9.10 -37.80 -9.35
C MET A 248 -7.67 -38.30 -9.17
N ARG A 249 -7.14 -38.23 -7.94
CA ARG A 249 -5.82 -38.75 -7.59
C ARG A 249 -5.72 -40.24 -7.76
N GLU A 250 -6.71 -40.98 -7.33
CA GLU A 250 -6.75 -42.45 -7.48
C GLU A 250 -6.76 -42.86 -8.96
N ILE A 251 -7.64 -42.25 -9.76
CA ILE A 251 -7.71 -42.49 -11.20
C ILE A 251 -6.35 -42.14 -11.86
N LYS A 252 -5.79 -40.99 -11.54
CA LYS A 252 -4.46 -40.59 -12.05
C LYS A 252 -3.39 -41.63 -11.71
N LEU A 253 -3.32 -42.12 -10.48
CA LEU A 253 -2.32 -43.11 -10.07
C LEU A 253 -2.51 -44.45 -10.76
N LYS A 254 -3.76 -44.85 -11.06
CA LYS A 254 -4.05 -46.04 -11.85
C LYS A 254 -3.54 -45.91 -13.28
N LEU A 255 -3.85 -44.78 -13.95
CA LEU A 255 -3.38 -44.48 -15.31
C LEU A 255 -1.85 -44.44 -15.39
N GLN A 256 -1.17 -43.92 -14.35
CA GLN A 256 0.28 -43.91 -14.30
C GLN A 256 0.89 -45.33 -14.26
N LYS A 257 0.29 -46.23 -13.50
CA LYS A 257 0.76 -47.63 -13.44
C LYS A 257 0.57 -48.34 -14.77
N GLU A 258 -0.58 -48.14 -15.43
CA GLU A 258 -0.88 -48.70 -16.73
C GLU A 258 0.09 -48.21 -17.81
N SER A 259 0.42 -46.93 -17.82
CA SER A 259 1.37 -46.33 -18.76
C SER A 259 2.84 -46.73 -18.57
N THR A 260 3.23 -47.26 -17.39
CA THR A 260 4.59 -47.75 -17.10
C THR A 260 4.76 -49.26 -17.38
N GLN A 261 3.70 -49.95 -17.71
CA GLN A 261 3.71 -51.38 -18.05
C GLN A 261 3.71 -51.64 -19.58
N LEU A 262 3.59 -50.58 -20.36
CA LEU A 262 3.71 -50.56 -21.82
C LEU A 262 5.07 -50.02 -22.23
#